data_d12f112b670b6077edd4d5c69d841990
#
_entry.id   d12f112b670b6077edd4d5c69d841990
#
_cell.length_a   1.000
_cell.length_b   1.000
_cell.length_c   1.000
_cell.angle_alpha   90.00
_cell.angle_beta   90.00
_cell.angle_gamma   90.00
#
_symmetry.space_group_name_H-M   'P 1'
#
loop_
_entity.id
_entity.type
_entity.pdbx_description
1 polymer ?
#
loop_
_entity_poly.entity_id
_entity_poly.type
_entity_poly.pdbx_seq_one_letter_code
_entity_poly.pdbx_strand_id
1 'polypeptide(L)' 'MNKYLIDNSFSEYFGLTCYELEQYKSETHNEVWVKVVFDYPCNGTFKEYKCWFKASELILS' A
#
# COMPACT_ATOMS: atom_id res chain seq x y z
N MET A 1 7.97 -2.74 -11.16
CA MET A 1 7.36 -2.54 -9.83
C MET A 1 6.16 -1.63 -9.98
N ASN A 2 5.00 -2.06 -9.48
CA ASN A 2 3.79 -1.25 -9.61
C ASN A 2 3.75 -0.15 -8.56
N LYS A 3 3.28 1.01 -8.99
CA LYS A 3 3.08 2.16 -8.10
C LYS A 3 1.59 2.35 -7.88
N TYR A 4 1.20 2.58 -6.64
CA TYR A 4 -0.20 2.74 -6.26
C TYR A 4 -0.44 4.03 -5.50
N LEU A 5 -1.69 4.49 -5.57
CA LEU A 5 -2.22 5.55 -4.72
C LEU A 5 -3.13 4.90 -3.68
N ILE A 6 -2.98 5.26 -2.42
CA ILE A 6 -3.87 4.77 -1.36
C ILE A 6 -5.23 5.46 -1.51
N ASP A 7 -6.27 4.68 -1.80
CA ASP A 7 -7.62 5.19 -2.06
C ASP A 7 -8.62 4.68 -1.02
N ASN A 8 -8.33 4.94 0.23
CA ASN A 8 -9.25 4.64 1.33
C ASN A 8 -9.32 5.88 2.21
N SER A 9 -10.43 6.62 2.13
CA SER A 9 -10.61 7.88 2.85
C SER A 9 -10.61 7.74 4.37
N PHE A 10 -10.78 6.52 4.87
CA PHE A 10 -10.71 6.23 6.31
C PHE A 10 -9.30 5.90 6.79
N SER A 11 -8.37 5.72 5.85
CA SER A 11 -6.98 5.42 6.20
C SER A 11 -6.22 6.71 6.48
N GLU A 12 -5.34 6.67 7.48
CA GLU A 12 -4.42 7.77 7.74
C GLU A 12 -3.40 7.97 6.59
N TYR A 13 -3.30 6.97 5.71
CA TYR A 13 -2.40 7.00 4.55
C TYR A 13 -3.10 7.43 3.27
N PHE A 14 -4.34 7.86 3.35
CA PHE A 14 -5.12 8.28 2.18
C PHE A 14 -4.39 9.35 1.37
N GLY A 15 -4.32 9.13 0.07
CA GLY A 15 -3.70 10.09 -0.85
C GLY A 15 -2.19 9.94 -1.01
N LEU A 16 -1.56 9.02 -0.28
CA LEU A 16 -0.12 8.76 -0.38
C LEU A 16 0.17 7.78 -1.52
N THR A 17 1.36 7.92 -2.11
CA THR A 17 1.83 6.98 -3.14
C THR A 17 2.78 5.96 -2.53
N CYS A 18 2.76 4.76 -3.10
CA CYS A 18 3.57 3.66 -2.63
C CYS A 18 3.93 2.71 -3.77
N TYR A 19 4.92 1.86 -3.51
CA TYR A 19 5.38 0.85 -4.48
C TYR A 19 5.09 -0.55 -3.95
N GLU A 20 4.68 -1.43 -4.85
CA GLU A 20 4.42 -2.82 -4.52
C GLU A 20 5.73 -3.57 -4.27
N LEU A 21 5.77 -4.33 -3.18
CA LEU A 21 6.88 -5.23 -2.88
C LEU A 21 6.50 -6.68 -3.15
N GLU A 22 5.33 -7.10 -2.68
CA GLU A 22 4.84 -8.46 -2.88
C GLU A 22 3.33 -8.51 -2.75
N GLN A 23 2.73 -9.60 -3.24
CA GLN A 23 1.29 -9.83 -3.12
C GLN A 23 1.03 -11.15 -2.42
N TYR A 24 -0.07 -11.21 -1.69
CA TYR A 24 -0.57 -12.42 -1.07
C TYR A 24 -2.06 -12.55 -1.35
N LYS A 25 -2.46 -13.70 -1.87
CA LYS A 25 -3.87 -14.01 -2.11
C LYS A 25 -4.36 -14.94 -1.02
N SER A 26 -5.36 -14.49 -0.26
CA SER A 26 -6.01 -15.31 0.76
C SER A 26 -7.09 -16.18 0.10
N GLU A 27 -6.92 -17.50 0.11
CA GLU A 27 -7.90 -18.41 -0.44
C GLU A 27 -9.17 -18.48 0.42
N THR A 28 -9.00 -18.32 1.74
CA THR A 28 -10.10 -18.39 2.69
C THR A 28 -11.08 -17.23 2.52
N HIS A 29 -10.58 -16.02 2.26
CA HIS A 29 -11.39 -14.81 2.16
C HIS A 29 -11.50 -14.27 0.75
N ASN A 30 -10.85 -14.93 -0.22
CA ASN A 30 -10.83 -14.50 -1.62
C ASN A 30 -10.40 -13.04 -1.77
N GLU A 31 -9.41 -12.63 -0.98
CA GLU A 31 -8.88 -11.28 -0.99
C GLU A 31 -7.42 -11.28 -1.42
N VAL A 32 -7.01 -10.21 -2.10
CA VAL A 32 -5.60 -9.99 -2.44
C VAL A 32 -5.08 -8.89 -1.54
N TRP A 33 -3.96 -9.17 -0.88
CA TRP A 33 -3.25 -8.21 -0.05
C TRP A 33 -1.95 -7.83 -0.74
N VAL A 34 -1.60 -6.56 -0.69
CA VAL A 34 -0.40 -6.03 -1.32
C VAL A 34 0.48 -5.41 -0.25
N LYS A 35 1.72 -5.88 -0.18
CA LYS A 35 2.72 -5.28 0.68
C LYS A 35 3.39 -4.15 -0.09
N VAL A 36 3.39 -2.96 0.50
CA VAL A 36 3.91 -1.77 -0.16
C VAL A 36 4.96 -1.07 0.69
N VAL A 37 5.80 -0.29 0.03
CA VAL A 37 6.70 0.65 0.67
C VAL A 37 6.32 2.05 0.21
N PHE A 38 6.32 3.01 1.14
CA PHE A 38 5.92 4.38 0.82
C PHE A 38 7.02 5.14 0.09
N ASP A 39 6.58 6.08 -0.75
CA ASP A 39 7.42 6.82 -1.68
C ASP A 39 8.18 7.98 -1.04
N TYR A 40 7.92 8.30 0.21
CA TYR A 40 8.56 9.44 0.85
C TYR A 40 8.80 9.20 2.35
N PRO A 41 9.76 9.94 2.94
CA PRO A 41 10.06 9.79 4.35
C PRO A 41 8.92 10.30 5.22
N CYS A 42 8.54 9.50 6.21
CA CYS A 42 7.60 9.92 7.24
C CYS A 42 8.36 10.70 8.32
N ASN A 43 7.83 11.86 8.70
CA ASN A 43 8.40 12.69 9.77
C ASN A 43 9.86 13.12 9.53
N GLY A 44 10.24 13.34 8.27
CA GLY A 44 11.58 13.80 7.93
C GLY A 44 12.68 12.79 8.08
N THR A 45 12.36 11.56 8.44
CA THR A 45 13.33 10.47 8.51
C THR A 45 13.07 9.46 7.39
N PHE A 46 14.13 9.04 6.73
CA PHE A 46 14.07 7.98 5.73
C PHE A 46 13.90 6.66 6.46
N LYS A 47 12.66 6.27 6.70
CA LYS A 47 12.34 4.92 7.14
C LYS A 47 11.57 4.25 6.04
N GLU A 48 12.02 3.08 5.61
CA GLU A 48 11.21 2.22 4.77
C GLU A 48 10.01 1.78 5.58
N TYR A 49 8.88 2.41 5.32
CA TYR A 49 7.63 2.04 5.99
C TYR A 49 6.93 1.01 5.12
N LYS A 50 6.87 -0.21 5.61
CA LYS A 50 6.24 -1.32 4.89
C LYS A 50 4.89 -1.62 5.54
N CYS A 51 3.84 -1.63 4.74
CA CYS A 51 2.49 -1.93 5.19
C CYS A 51 1.79 -2.88 4.24
N TRP A 52 0.79 -3.58 4.76
CA TRP A 52 -0.10 -4.41 3.96
C TRP A 52 -1.42 -3.68 3.75
N PHE A 53 -1.90 -3.65 2.51
CA PHE A 53 -3.21 -3.10 2.16
C PHE A 53 -3.98 -4.11 1.33
N LYS A 54 -5.31 -4.09 1.44
CA LYS A 54 -6.14 -4.83 0.50
C LYS A 54 -6.00 -4.21 -0.88
N ALA A 55 -6.01 -5.03 -1.91
CA ALA A 55 -5.93 -4.52 -3.29
C ALA A 55 -7.03 -3.51 -3.60
N SER A 56 -8.21 -3.68 -2.98
CA SER A 56 -9.34 -2.76 -3.15
C SER A 56 -9.08 -1.36 -2.59
N GLU A 57 -8.08 -1.19 -1.73
CA GLU A 57 -7.71 0.11 -1.16
C GLU A 57 -6.69 0.86 -2.03
N LEU A 58 -6.24 0.25 -3.11
CA LEU A 58 -5.16 0.76 -3.94
C LEU A 58 -5.65 1.05 -5.35
N ILE A 59 -5.19 2.17 -5.92
CA ILE A 59 -5.42 2.51 -7.32
C ILE A 59 -4.06 2.51 -8.01
N LEU A 60 -3.96 1.85 -9.15
CA LEU A 60 -2.74 1.83 -9.94
C LEU A 60 -2.45 3.25 -10.43
N SER A 61 -1.28 3.71 -10.10
CA SER A 61 -0.86 5.07 -10.43
C SER A 61 -0.03 5.12 -11.71
#